data_3fd7d4784166c1b2041843e759132782
#
_entry.id   3fd7d4784166c1b2041843e759132782
#
_cell.length_a   1.000
_cell.length_b   1.000
_cell.length_c   1.000
_cell.angle_alpha   90.00
_cell.angle_beta   90.00
_cell.angle_gamma   90.00
#
_symmetry.space_group_name_H-M   'P 1'
#
loop_
_entity.id
_entity.type
_entity.pdbx_description
1 polymer ?
#
loop_
_entity_poly.entity_id
_entity_poly.type
_entity_poly.pdbx_seq_one_letter_code
_entity_poly.pdbx_strand_id
1 'polypeptide(L)'
;MRRFSERHTLHTLTEINVTPLLDLAFVLLIIFIITTPLMENSISLVVPTSGEATHTVDRSQVQTISIDKDEVLRLNNEVVDPELLESRLTELRTQKPDLAVVVRPHKELPIQKFIDLMDILQRAQVSKVGVLTRPREP
;
A
#
# COMPACT_ATOMS: atom_id res chain seq x y z
N MET A 1 40.68 74.73 -0.59
CA MET A 1 39.58 73.99 0.06
C MET A 1 39.34 72.66 -0.64
N ARG A 2 39.73 71.61 0.00
CA ARG A 2 39.51 70.24 -0.51
C ARG A 2 38.22 69.70 0.09
N ARG A 3 37.18 69.54 -0.74
CA ARG A 3 35.96 68.85 -0.35
C ARG A 3 36.23 67.34 -0.41
N PHE A 4 36.32 66.72 0.72
CA PHE A 4 36.28 65.28 0.81
C PHE A 4 34.82 64.84 0.60
N SER A 5 34.57 64.31 -0.57
CA SER A 5 33.32 63.62 -0.85
C SER A 5 33.37 62.27 -0.13
N GLU A 6 32.77 62.19 1.07
CA GLU A 6 32.52 60.91 1.68
C GLU A 6 31.50 60.17 0.82
N ARG A 7 31.99 59.22 0.06
CA ARG A 7 31.11 58.23 -0.57
C ARG A 7 30.66 57.30 0.54
N HIS A 8 29.45 57.54 1.06
CA HIS A 8 28.77 56.54 1.79
C HIS A 8 28.48 55.36 0.86
N THR A 9 29.31 54.36 0.92
CA THR A 9 29.00 53.05 0.38
C THR A 9 27.86 52.50 1.20
N LEU A 10 26.65 52.62 0.68
CA LEU A 10 25.51 51.92 1.18
C LEU A 10 25.78 50.42 1.03
N HIS A 11 26.29 49.84 2.09
CA HIS A 11 26.27 48.38 2.20
C HIS A 11 24.82 47.99 2.31
N THR A 12 24.22 47.67 1.17
CA THR A 12 22.96 46.94 1.15
C THR A 12 23.27 45.54 1.66
N LEU A 13 23.18 45.38 2.96
CA LEU A 13 23.16 44.05 3.54
C LEU A 13 21.83 43.44 3.13
N THR A 14 21.83 42.83 1.97
CA THR A 14 20.78 41.92 1.59
C THR A 14 21.01 40.62 2.36
N GLU A 15 20.79 40.68 3.66
CA GLU A 15 20.66 39.45 4.46
C GLU A 15 19.36 38.78 4.09
N ILE A 16 19.47 37.75 3.25
CA ILE A 16 18.35 36.88 2.95
C ILE A 16 18.09 36.07 4.22
N ASN A 17 16.97 36.37 4.85
CA ASN A 17 16.53 35.56 5.99
C ASN A 17 16.10 34.18 5.44
N VAL A 18 16.92 33.17 5.73
CA VAL A 18 16.68 31.78 5.27
C VAL A 18 15.64 31.04 6.12
N THR A 19 15.21 31.63 7.24
CA THR A 19 14.25 30.99 8.14
C THR A 19 12.91 30.63 7.45
N PRO A 20 12.28 31.53 6.66
CA PRO A 20 11.06 31.16 5.92
C PRO A 20 11.28 30.08 4.87
N LEU A 21 12.47 30.02 4.28
CA LEU A 21 12.83 29.00 3.30
C LEU A 21 12.98 27.62 3.97
N LEU A 22 13.61 27.59 5.14
CA LEU A 22 13.74 26.36 5.92
C LEU A 22 12.38 25.84 6.39
N ASP A 23 11.49 26.71 6.83
CA ASP A 23 10.14 26.35 7.24
C ASP A 23 9.35 25.73 6.06
N LEU A 24 9.41 26.37 4.91
CA LEU A 24 8.81 25.82 3.69
C LEU A 24 9.39 24.44 3.34
N ALA A 25 10.71 24.27 3.44
CA ALA A 25 11.38 23.01 3.18
C ALA A 25 10.93 21.93 4.17
N PHE A 26 10.80 22.24 5.46
CA PHE A 26 10.31 21.32 6.47
C PHE A 26 8.86 20.91 6.24
N VAL A 27 7.99 21.85 5.91
CA VAL A 27 6.59 21.57 5.59
C VAL A 27 6.48 20.64 4.38
N LEU A 28 7.23 20.91 3.34
CA LEU A 28 7.28 20.05 2.16
C LEU A 28 7.81 18.65 2.50
N LEU A 29 8.84 18.55 3.34
CA LEU A 29 9.38 17.27 3.79
C LEU A 29 8.33 16.46 4.56
N ILE A 30 7.61 17.08 5.47
CA ILE A 30 6.56 16.43 6.25
C ILE A 30 5.43 15.95 5.32
N ILE A 31 5.01 16.79 4.37
CA ILE A 31 4.00 16.43 3.37
C ILE A 31 4.48 15.23 2.55
N PHE A 32 5.73 15.21 2.08
CA PHE A 32 6.30 14.09 1.35
C PHE A 32 6.29 12.80 2.18
N ILE A 33 6.66 12.87 3.45
CA ILE A 33 6.65 11.69 4.34
C ILE A 33 5.23 11.15 4.53
N ILE A 34 4.24 12.03 4.71
CA ILE A 34 2.84 11.64 4.92
C ILE A 34 2.21 11.12 3.61
N THR A 35 2.55 11.74 2.48
CA THR A 35 1.98 11.39 1.17
C THR A 35 2.74 10.28 0.46
N THR A 36 3.96 9.95 0.91
CA THR A 36 4.67 8.79 0.36
C THR A 36 3.84 7.55 0.68
N PRO A 37 3.13 6.99 -0.30
CA PRO A 37 2.42 5.75 -0.05
C PRO A 37 3.47 4.71 0.33
N LEU A 38 3.28 4.05 1.45
CA LEU A 38 4.00 2.82 1.74
C LEU A 38 3.79 1.92 0.52
N MET A 39 4.77 1.87 -0.34
CA MET A 39 4.73 0.94 -1.47
C MET A 39 4.67 -0.45 -0.86
N GLU A 40 3.46 -0.96 -0.75
CA GLU A 40 3.26 -2.35 -0.43
C GLU A 40 3.88 -3.12 -1.59
N ASN A 41 5.02 -3.75 -1.33
CA ASN A 41 5.65 -4.64 -2.30
C ASN A 41 4.69 -5.81 -2.53
N SER A 42 3.85 -5.67 -3.53
CA SER A 42 3.05 -6.77 -4.02
C SER A 42 3.99 -7.73 -4.74
N ILE A 43 4.31 -8.82 -4.09
CA ILE A 43 4.85 -9.96 -4.80
C ILE A 43 3.66 -10.55 -5.54
N SER A 44 3.43 -10.07 -6.76
CA SER A 44 2.54 -10.76 -7.67
C SER A 44 3.22 -12.08 -8.01
N LEU A 45 2.81 -13.15 -7.37
CA LEU A 45 3.07 -14.48 -7.85
C LEU A 45 2.30 -14.60 -9.18
N VAL A 46 2.96 -14.22 -10.25
CA VAL A 46 2.50 -14.58 -11.58
C VAL A 46 2.62 -16.09 -11.65
N VAL A 47 1.55 -16.79 -11.40
CA VAL A 47 1.44 -18.18 -11.82
C VAL A 47 1.51 -18.14 -13.34
N PRO A 48 2.57 -18.66 -13.98
CA PRO A 48 2.63 -18.71 -15.42
C PRO A 48 1.59 -19.71 -15.90
N THR A 49 0.39 -19.24 -16.14
CA THR A 49 -0.50 -19.90 -17.06
C THR A 49 -0.03 -19.52 -18.45
N SER A 50 0.53 -20.47 -19.15
CA SER A 50 0.90 -20.38 -20.56
C SER A 50 -0.31 -19.91 -21.37
N GLY A 51 -0.33 -18.62 -21.72
CA GLY A 51 -1.40 -18.02 -22.50
C GLY A 51 -1.37 -16.50 -22.31
N GLU A 52 -0.91 -15.81 -23.31
CA GLU A 52 -0.88 -14.37 -23.41
C GLU A 52 -2.21 -13.72 -22.98
N ALA A 53 -2.21 -13.04 -21.86
CA ALA A 53 -3.14 -11.93 -21.62
C ALA A 53 -2.59 -11.07 -20.50
N THR A 54 -2.02 -9.95 -20.85
CA THR A 54 -1.90 -8.78 -19.96
C THR A 54 -3.32 -8.28 -19.62
N HIS A 55 -4.01 -9.02 -18.78
CA HIS A 55 -5.23 -8.51 -18.19
C HIS A 55 -4.82 -7.58 -17.05
N THR A 56 -4.92 -6.29 -17.30
CA THR A 56 -5.03 -5.30 -16.23
C THR A 56 -6.24 -5.70 -15.41
N VAL A 57 -5.97 -6.31 -14.26
CA VAL A 57 -7.03 -6.65 -13.31
C VAL A 57 -7.71 -5.36 -12.88
N ASP A 58 -8.97 -5.22 -13.19
CA ASP A 58 -9.75 -4.07 -12.76
C ASP A 58 -9.80 -4.07 -11.23
N ARG A 59 -9.27 -3.02 -10.61
CA ARG A 59 -9.22 -2.89 -9.14
C ARG A 59 -10.59 -3.01 -8.46
N SER A 60 -11.66 -2.77 -9.20
CA SER A 60 -13.03 -2.94 -8.71
C SER A 60 -13.43 -4.40 -8.48
N GLN A 61 -12.68 -5.33 -9.08
CA GLN A 61 -12.91 -6.77 -8.97
C GLN A 61 -12.00 -7.45 -7.93
N VAL A 62 -11.12 -6.69 -7.30
CA VAL A 62 -10.18 -7.22 -6.32
C VAL A 62 -10.81 -7.21 -4.93
N GLN A 63 -10.86 -8.38 -4.31
CA GLN A 63 -11.24 -8.53 -2.92
C GLN A 63 -10.01 -8.66 -2.04
N THR A 64 -9.99 -7.99 -0.92
CA THR A 64 -8.87 -8.04 0.02
C THR A 64 -9.25 -8.83 1.26
N ILE A 65 -8.47 -9.87 1.54
CA ILE A 65 -8.59 -10.67 2.76
C ILE A 65 -7.39 -10.37 3.65
N SER A 66 -7.63 -9.93 4.86
CA SER A 66 -6.58 -9.71 5.85
C SER A 66 -6.74 -10.64 7.04
N ILE A 67 -5.62 -11.13 7.57
CA ILE A 67 -5.58 -11.90 8.80
C ILE A 67 -4.64 -11.19 9.77
N ASP A 68 -5.17 -10.84 10.93
CA ASP A 68 -4.40 -10.22 11.99
C ASP A 68 -3.62 -11.27 12.82
N LYS A 69 -2.73 -10.79 13.68
CA LYS A 69 -1.99 -11.61 14.63
C LYS A 69 -2.90 -12.42 15.56
N ASP A 70 -4.08 -11.90 15.85
CA ASP A 70 -5.12 -12.55 16.69
C ASP A 70 -5.99 -13.53 15.89
N GLU A 71 -5.57 -13.91 14.68
CA GLU A 71 -6.25 -14.84 13.78
C GLU A 71 -7.62 -14.33 13.28
N VAL A 72 -7.88 -13.05 13.41
CA VAL A 72 -9.13 -12.43 12.95
C VAL A 72 -9.09 -12.27 11.44
N LEU A 73 -10.01 -12.95 10.76
CA LEU A 73 -10.24 -12.83 9.33
C LEU A 73 -11.12 -11.63 9.01
N ARG A 74 -10.69 -10.86 8.02
CA ARG A 74 -11.47 -9.72 7.51
C ARG A 74 -11.52 -9.77 5.99
N LEU A 75 -12.72 -9.61 5.46
CA LEU A 75 -12.96 -9.43 4.03
C LEU A 75 -13.32 -7.96 3.79
N ASN A 76 -12.50 -7.22 3.04
CA ASN A 76 -12.67 -5.78 2.81
C ASN A 76 -12.91 -4.96 4.10
N ASN A 77 -12.15 -5.26 5.17
CA ASN A 77 -12.25 -4.68 6.51
C ASN A 77 -13.46 -5.13 7.35
N GLU A 78 -14.32 -5.98 6.85
CA GLU A 78 -15.41 -6.58 7.61
C GLU A 78 -14.95 -7.91 8.23
N VAL A 79 -15.18 -8.09 9.54
CA VAL A 79 -14.83 -9.34 10.23
C VAL A 79 -15.74 -10.46 9.74
N VAL A 80 -15.15 -11.57 9.32
CA VAL A 80 -15.87 -12.73 8.80
C VAL A 80 -15.33 -14.01 9.41
N ASP A 81 -16.21 -14.97 9.62
CA ASP A 81 -15.82 -16.34 10.00
C ASP A 81 -15.35 -17.13 8.76
N PRO A 82 -14.52 -18.16 8.93
CA PRO A 82 -14.03 -18.97 7.82
C PRO A 82 -15.14 -19.56 6.95
N GLU A 83 -16.22 -20.03 7.56
CA GLU A 83 -17.38 -20.58 6.84
C GLU A 83 -18.13 -19.51 6.03
N LEU A 84 -18.30 -18.34 6.65
CA LEU A 84 -18.93 -17.20 6.00
C LEU A 84 -18.05 -16.66 4.87
N LEU A 85 -16.73 -16.68 5.03
CA LEU A 85 -15.78 -16.28 4.01
C LEU A 85 -15.91 -17.18 2.76
N GLU A 86 -15.94 -18.49 2.93
CA GLU A 86 -16.12 -19.44 1.82
C GLU A 86 -17.41 -19.18 1.05
N SER A 87 -18.52 -19.00 1.77
CA SER A 87 -19.83 -18.70 1.19
C SER A 87 -19.84 -17.38 0.42
N ARG A 88 -19.27 -16.34 1.01
CA ARG A 88 -19.15 -15.01 0.37
C ARG A 88 -18.28 -15.02 -0.88
N LEU A 89 -17.15 -15.72 -0.84
CA LEU A 89 -16.27 -15.85 -2.00
C LEU A 89 -16.92 -16.63 -3.13
N THR A 90 -17.65 -17.70 -2.82
CA THR A 90 -18.39 -18.49 -3.81
C THR A 90 -19.47 -17.64 -4.47
N GLU A 91 -20.22 -16.86 -3.70
CA GLU A 91 -21.22 -15.92 -4.22
C GLU A 91 -20.61 -14.86 -5.11
N LEU A 92 -19.52 -14.22 -4.65
CA LEU A 92 -18.81 -13.19 -5.42
C LEU A 92 -18.23 -13.76 -6.72
N ARG A 93 -17.72 -14.98 -6.70
CA ARG A 93 -17.22 -15.64 -7.91
C ARG A 93 -18.35 -15.91 -8.92
N THR A 94 -19.52 -16.30 -8.44
CA THR A 94 -20.70 -16.51 -9.32
C THR A 94 -21.10 -15.21 -10.01
N GLN A 95 -21.01 -14.09 -9.29
CA GLN A 95 -21.31 -12.76 -9.84
C GLN A 95 -20.19 -12.23 -10.74
N LYS A 96 -18.94 -12.54 -10.40
CA LYS A 96 -17.73 -12.05 -11.08
C LYS A 96 -16.79 -13.21 -11.39
N PRO A 97 -16.85 -13.76 -12.61
CA PRO A 97 -16.00 -14.92 -12.98
C PRO A 97 -14.49 -14.62 -12.93
N ASP A 98 -14.10 -13.36 -13.08
CA ASP A 98 -12.71 -12.88 -13.00
C ASP A 98 -12.31 -12.38 -11.62
N LEU A 99 -12.94 -12.88 -10.58
CA LEU A 99 -12.65 -12.49 -9.20
C LEU A 99 -11.17 -12.70 -8.86
N ALA A 100 -10.52 -11.63 -8.44
CA ALA A 100 -9.17 -11.65 -7.90
C ALA A 100 -9.21 -11.41 -6.39
N VAL A 101 -8.45 -12.18 -5.65
CA VAL A 101 -8.33 -12.06 -4.19
C VAL A 101 -6.89 -11.74 -3.81
N VAL A 102 -6.72 -10.75 -2.97
CA VAL A 102 -5.45 -10.38 -2.39
C VAL A 102 -5.46 -10.72 -0.91
N VAL A 103 -4.51 -11.53 -0.48
CA VAL A 103 -4.34 -11.96 0.91
C VAL A 103 -3.26 -11.12 1.58
N ARG A 104 -3.59 -10.55 2.73
CA ARG A 104 -2.67 -9.74 3.56
C ARG A 104 -2.49 -10.39 4.93
N PRO A 105 -1.61 -11.39 5.05
CA PRO A 105 -1.34 -12.02 6.33
C PRO A 105 -0.47 -11.13 7.22
N HIS A 106 -0.71 -11.18 8.53
CA HIS A 106 0.19 -10.54 9.48
C HIS A 106 1.52 -11.32 9.56
N LYS A 107 2.63 -10.61 9.79
CA LYS A 107 3.97 -11.21 9.85
C LYS A 107 4.13 -12.30 10.92
N GLU A 108 3.38 -12.21 12.00
CA GLU A 108 3.41 -13.15 13.14
C GLU A 108 2.33 -14.23 13.04
N LEU A 109 1.61 -14.29 11.92
CA LEU A 109 0.58 -15.30 11.72
C LEU A 109 1.22 -16.68 11.60
N PRO A 110 0.73 -17.70 12.36
CA PRO A 110 1.16 -19.07 12.18
C PRO A 110 0.92 -19.54 10.74
N ILE A 111 1.91 -20.21 10.16
CA ILE A 111 1.83 -20.67 8.76
C ILE A 111 0.65 -21.60 8.53
N GLN A 112 0.24 -22.38 9.53
CA GLN A 112 -0.91 -23.24 9.42
C GLN A 112 -2.19 -22.47 9.13
N LYS A 113 -2.37 -21.32 9.77
CA LYS A 113 -3.55 -20.45 9.53
C LYS A 113 -3.56 -19.87 8.12
N PHE A 114 -2.40 -19.58 7.58
CA PHE A 114 -2.27 -19.15 6.19
C PHE A 114 -2.64 -20.28 5.22
N ILE A 115 -2.20 -21.51 5.50
CA ILE A 115 -2.53 -22.69 4.71
C ILE A 115 -4.05 -22.94 4.75
N ASP A 116 -4.66 -22.90 5.93
CA ASP A 116 -6.11 -23.06 6.10
C ASP A 116 -6.90 -22.04 5.27
N LEU A 117 -6.42 -20.79 5.21
CA LEU A 117 -7.02 -19.77 4.36
C LEU A 117 -6.87 -20.12 2.87
N MET A 118 -5.70 -20.58 2.45
CA MET A 118 -5.47 -20.96 1.06
C MET A 118 -6.38 -22.14 0.65
N ASP A 119 -6.65 -23.07 1.57
CA ASP A 119 -7.59 -24.17 1.34
C ASP A 119 -9.04 -23.66 1.16
N ILE A 120 -9.43 -22.65 1.92
CA ILE A 120 -10.74 -21.99 1.74
C ILE A 120 -10.84 -21.34 0.35
N LEU A 121 -9.81 -20.62 -0.06
CA LEU A 121 -9.76 -20.00 -1.38
C LEU A 121 -9.83 -21.04 -2.51
N GLN A 122 -9.16 -22.17 -2.33
CA GLN A 122 -9.18 -23.28 -3.28
C GLN A 122 -10.58 -23.93 -3.36
N ARG A 123 -11.23 -24.13 -2.24
CA ARG A 123 -12.61 -24.66 -2.18
C ARG A 123 -13.61 -23.70 -2.84
N ALA A 124 -13.43 -22.41 -2.64
CA ALA A 124 -14.21 -21.37 -3.31
C ALA A 124 -13.87 -21.25 -4.80
N GLN A 125 -12.88 -22.01 -5.28
CA GLN A 125 -12.41 -22.02 -6.67
C GLN A 125 -11.94 -20.65 -7.19
N VAL A 126 -11.33 -19.85 -6.33
CA VAL A 126 -10.70 -18.59 -6.72
C VAL A 126 -9.41 -18.90 -7.49
N SER A 127 -9.33 -18.50 -8.74
CA SER A 127 -8.17 -18.79 -9.61
C SER A 127 -7.08 -17.73 -9.53
N LYS A 128 -7.42 -16.51 -9.20
CA LYS A 128 -6.50 -15.36 -9.14
C LYS A 128 -6.28 -14.96 -7.67
N VAL A 129 -5.18 -15.41 -7.10
CA VAL A 129 -4.79 -15.11 -5.71
C VAL A 129 -3.45 -14.42 -5.69
N GLY A 130 -3.37 -13.26 -5.08
CA GLY A 130 -2.15 -12.54 -4.79
C GLY A 130 -1.89 -12.50 -3.29
N VAL A 131 -0.63 -12.47 -2.89
CA VAL A 131 -0.24 -12.31 -1.48
C VAL A 131 0.55 -11.01 -1.33
N LEU A 132 0.07 -10.12 -0.48
CA LEU A 132 0.74 -8.89 -0.11
C LEU A 132 1.41 -9.06 1.25
N THR A 133 2.72 -8.98 1.29
CA THR A 133 3.48 -8.96 2.54
C THR A 133 3.98 -7.56 2.81
N ARG A 134 3.94 -7.13 4.07
CA ARG A 134 4.60 -5.88 4.43
C ARG A 134 6.10 -6.06 4.33
N PRO A 135 6.83 -5.12 3.70
CA PRO A 135 8.28 -5.17 3.70
C PRO A 135 8.78 -5.18 5.15
N ARG A 136 9.80 -5.98 5.39
CA ARG A 136 10.48 -6.00 6.68
C ARG A 136 11.10 -4.62 6.89
N GLU A 137 10.62 -3.88 7.85
CA GLU A 137 11.33 -2.66 8.27
C GLU A 137 12.71 -3.06 8.77
N PRO A 138 13.77 -2.36 8.28
CA PRO A 138 15.14 -2.65 8.70
C PRO A 138 15.37 -2.35 10.18
#